data_f8406b58ac89f19806ab194808b452d6
#
_entry.id   f8406b58ac89f19806ab194808b452d6
#
_cell.length_a   1.000
_cell.length_b   1.000
_cell.length_c   1.000
_cell.angle_alpha   90.00
_cell.angle_beta   90.00
_cell.angle_gamma   90.00
#
_symmetry.space_group_name_H-M   'P 1'
#
loop_
_entity.id
_entity.type
_entity.pdbx_description
1 polymer ?
#
loop_
_entity_poly.entity_id
_entity_poly.type
_entity_poly.pdbx_seq_one_letter_code
_entity_poly.pdbx_strand_id
1 'polypeptide(L)'
;MLKSITKDALFHEYYAQWIRVYKEGAIRKVTMDKYLMTQSWLKRLAPDLKVHELSRITYQQLINDYAVYHEKQTTMDFHHQLKCAILDAVDEGLIERDPTRKVIIKGRPPKAKKVKYLNQFELHTLLNTLNLEPEINWDWFILLVAKTGMRFSEALALTPKDFDFPRQTLSVSKTWNYKGDGGFLPTKNQSSVRKIQMDWMTVIQFSRLVKKLPGDEPIFVKCGSKIYNSTVNDILERHCKKANVPVISVH
;
A
#
# COMPACT_ATOMS: atom_id res chain seq x y z
N MET A 1 -7.72 14.06 30.65
CA MET A 1 -8.29 15.33 30.13
C MET A 1 -7.49 15.78 28.91
N LEU A 2 -8.14 16.05 27.79
CA LEU A 2 -7.52 16.71 26.64
C LEU A 2 -7.19 18.15 27.05
N LYS A 3 -5.91 18.56 26.95
CA LYS A 3 -5.54 19.97 27.16
C LYS A 3 -6.20 20.82 26.08
N SER A 4 -6.83 21.93 26.46
CA SER A 4 -7.31 22.93 25.51
C SER A 4 -6.10 23.41 24.69
N ILE A 5 -6.18 23.27 23.38
CA ILE A 5 -5.13 23.75 22.47
C ILE A 5 -5.30 25.27 22.35
N THR A 6 -4.23 26.00 22.57
CA THR A 6 -4.18 27.43 22.38
C THR A 6 -3.46 27.77 21.06
N LYS A 7 -3.62 29.02 20.61
CA LYS A 7 -2.90 29.56 19.43
C LYS A 7 -1.37 29.47 19.56
N ASP A 8 -0.87 29.47 20.82
CA ASP A 8 0.56 29.38 21.15
C ASP A 8 1.10 27.96 21.21
N ALA A 9 0.25 26.93 20.99
CA ALA A 9 0.69 25.55 20.95
C ALA A 9 1.65 25.33 19.77
N LEU A 10 2.64 24.44 19.95
CA LEU A 10 3.52 24.01 18.86
C LEU A 10 2.72 23.24 17.81
N PHE A 11 2.94 23.54 16.55
CA PHE A 11 2.17 22.96 15.46
C PHE A 11 2.29 21.42 15.41
N HIS A 12 3.47 20.86 15.69
CA HIS A 12 3.64 19.39 15.75
C HIS A 12 2.89 18.74 16.93
N GLU A 13 2.65 19.46 18.04
CA GLU A 13 1.86 18.97 19.18
C GLU A 13 0.36 19.06 18.88
N TYR A 14 -0.08 20.17 18.28
CA TYR A 14 -1.44 20.30 17.75
C TYR A 14 -1.76 19.14 16.79
N TYR A 15 -0.86 18.89 15.80
CA TYR A 15 -1.04 17.84 14.82
C TYR A 15 -1.09 16.44 15.48
N ALA A 16 -0.25 16.18 16.48
CA ALA A 16 -0.29 14.92 17.24
C ALA A 16 -1.62 14.72 17.98
N GLN A 17 -2.15 15.78 18.61
CA GLN A 17 -3.43 15.74 19.29
C GLN A 17 -4.58 15.57 18.29
N TRP A 18 -4.54 16.28 17.15
CA TRP A 18 -5.51 16.13 16.06
C TRP A 18 -5.55 14.69 15.51
N ILE A 19 -4.39 14.04 15.28
CA ILE A 19 -4.32 12.64 14.89
C ILE A 19 -5.06 11.76 15.91
N ARG A 20 -4.78 11.94 17.20
CA ARG A 20 -5.38 11.15 18.27
C ARG A 20 -6.90 11.30 18.31
N VAL A 21 -7.40 12.53 18.16
CA VAL A 21 -8.84 12.80 18.24
C VAL A 21 -9.59 12.33 17.00
N TYR A 22 -9.05 12.59 15.80
CA TYR A 22 -9.80 12.38 14.55
C TYR A 22 -9.41 11.13 13.77
N LYS A 23 -8.25 10.51 14.05
CA LYS A 23 -7.75 9.38 13.26
C LYS A 23 -7.63 8.09 14.04
N GLU A 24 -7.33 8.16 15.34
CA GLU A 24 -7.20 6.95 16.16
C GLU A 24 -8.54 6.19 16.24
N GLY A 25 -8.50 4.88 15.96
CA GLY A 25 -9.69 4.03 15.86
C GLY A 25 -10.55 4.21 14.59
N ALA A 26 -10.40 5.31 13.84
CA ALA A 26 -11.18 5.60 12.65
C ALA A 26 -10.51 5.12 11.34
N ILE A 27 -9.20 4.91 11.36
CA ILE A 27 -8.42 4.53 10.17
C ILE A 27 -7.58 3.27 10.43
N ARG A 28 -7.18 2.59 9.34
CA ARG A 28 -6.32 1.40 9.43
C ARG A 28 -4.92 1.77 9.90
N LYS A 29 -4.26 0.82 10.61
CA LYS A 29 -2.89 0.96 11.13
C LYS A 29 -1.90 1.49 10.07
N VAL A 30 -1.92 0.94 8.85
CA VAL A 30 -1.03 1.39 7.75
C VAL A 30 -1.25 2.87 7.38
N THR A 31 -2.47 3.38 7.51
CA THR A 31 -2.76 4.80 7.29
C THR A 31 -2.34 5.62 8.50
N MET A 32 -2.57 5.12 9.72
CA MET A 32 -2.10 5.76 10.96
C MET A 32 -0.58 5.95 10.94
N ASP A 33 0.18 4.90 10.55
CA ASP A 33 1.65 4.95 10.48
C ASP A 33 2.14 6.10 9.57
N LYS A 34 1.40 6.41 8.49
CA LYS A 34 1.72 7.55 7.61
C LYS A 34 1.50 8.89 8.32
N TYR A 35 0.41 9.04 9.08
CA TYR A 35 0.16 10.25 9.86
C TYR A 35 1.22 10.45 10.94
N LEU A 36 1.62 9.38 11.62
CA LEU A 36 2.70 9.42 12.64
C LEU A 36 4.05 9.77 12.01
N MET A 37 4.33 9.26 10.81
CA MET A 37 5.53 9.64 10.06
C MET A 37 5.50 11.13 9.66
N THR A 38 4.36 11.65 9.23
CA THR A 38 4.18 13.08 8.95
C THR A 38 4.40 13.92 10.20
N GLN A 39 3.87 13.52 11.34
CA GLN A 39 4.10 14.19 12.62
C GLN A 39 5.58 14.19 13.03
N SER A 40 6.28 13.08 12.84
CA SER A 40 7.72 12.98 13.10
C SER A 40 8.54 13.93 12.22
N TRP A 41 8.21 14.03 10.93
CA TRP A 41 8.84 14.99 10.02
C TRP A 41 8.52 16.42 10.37
N LEU A 42 7.29 16.73 10.74
CA LEU A 42 6.87 18.06 11.18
C LEU A 42 7.67 18.51 12.41
N LYS A 43 7.81 17.64 13.41
CA LYS A 43 8.63 17.90 14.61
C LYS A 43 10.11 18.14 14.26
N ARG A 44 10.65 17.43 13.27
CA ARG A 44 12.05 17.56 12.83
C ARG A 44 12.31 18.86 12.06
N LEU A 45 11.39 19.26 11.17
CA LEU A 45 11.58 20.39 10.26
C LEU A 45 11.16 21.72 10.89
N ALA A 46 10.20 21.71 11.81
CA ALA A 46 9.63 22.90 12.42
C ALA A 46 9.33 22.66 13.91
N PRO A 47 10.35 22.37 14.74
CA PRO A 47 10.16 22.03 16.17
C PRO A 47 9.49 23.14 16.98
N ASP A 48 9.81 24.39 16.67
CA ASP A 48 9.37 25.56 17.45
C ASP A 48 8.23 26.34 16.80
N LEU A 49 7.74 25.90 15.63
CA LEU A 49 6.68 26.59 14.90
C LEU A 49 5.34 26.50 15.67
N LYS A 50 4.80 27.66 16.03
CA LYS A 50 3.49 27.75 16.70
C LYS A 50 2.35 27.77 15.69
N VAL A 51 1.16 27.33 16.12
CA VAL A 51 -0.02 27.23 15.26
C VAL A 51 -0.38 28.58 14.62
N HIS A 52 -0.38 29.68 15.41
CA HIS A 52 -0.72 31.02 14.90
C HIS A 52 0.33 31.63 13.97
N GLU A 53 1.57 31.10 13.93
CA GLU A 53 2.64 31.57 13.05
C GLU A 53 2.57 30.95 11.64
N LEU A 54 1.61 30.02 11.42
CA LEU A 54 1.39 29.42 10.13
C LEU A 54 0.83 30.42 9.13
N SER A 55 1.74 31.10 8.43
CA SER A 55 1.46 31.93 7.28
C SER A 55 1.67 31.14 5.97
N ARG A 56 1.23 31.71 4.83
CA ARG A 56 1.50 31.09 3.51
C ARG A 56 2.99 30.91 3.23
N ILE A 57 3.83 31.82 3.71
CA ILE A 57 5.29 31.78 3.52
C ILE A 57 5.89 30.71 4.39
N THR A 58 5.58 30.67 5.70
CA THR A 58 6.11 29.66 6.62
C THR A 58 5.66 28.25 6.23
N TYR A 59 4.42 28.10 5.80
CA TYR A 59 3.92 26.81 5.31
C TYR A 59 4.60 26.37 4.00
N GLN A 60 4.78 27.30 3.03
CA GLN A 60 5.51 26.98 1.79
C GLN A 60 6.96 26.59 2.08
N GLN A 61 7.62 27.27 3.04
CA GLN A 61 8.99 26.92 3.44
C GLN A 61 9.03 25.50 4.03
N LEU A 62 8.13 25.15 4.94
CA LEU A 62 8.01 23.79 5.50
C LEU A 62 7.87 22.72 4.40
N ILE A 63 7.01 22.99 3.40
CA ILE A 63 6.83 22.07 2.26
C ILE A 63 8.11 21.99 1.41
N ASN A 64 8.82 23.10 1.20
CA ASN A 64 10.07 23.12 0.47
C ASN A 64 11.18 22.34 1.21
N ASP A 65 11.28 22.49 2.53
CA ASP A 65 12.27 21.78 3.36
C ASP A 65 12.01 20.26 3.33
N TYR A 66 10.76 19.83 3.37
CA TYR A 66 10.41 18.42 3.18
C TYR A 66 10.75 17.91 1.78
N ALA A 67 10.52 18.74 0.76
CA ALA A 67 10.78 18.42 -0.65
C ALA A 67 12.25 18.15 -0.97
N VAL A 68 13.19 18.70 -0.17
CA VAL A 68 14.64 18.42 -0.31
C VAL A 68 14.95 16.92 -0.16
N TYR A 69 14.19 16.22 0.67
CA TYR A 69 14.42 14.80 1.00
C TYR A 69 13.55 13.84 0.20
N HIS A 70 12.46 14.33 -0.43
CA HIS A 70 11.42 13.46 -0.99
C HIS A 70 11.08 13.78 -2.45
N GLU A 71 10.51 12.78 -3.14
CA GLU A 71 9.95 12.97 -4.47
C GLU A 71 8.66 13.82 -4.40
N LYS A 72 8.33 14.47 -5.51
CA LYS A 72 7.16 15.35 -5.62
C LYS A 72 5.86 14.71 -5.13
N GLN A 73 5.62 13.42 -5.45
CA GLN A 73 4.40 12.71 -5.01
C GLN A 73 4.37 12.55 -3.49
N THR A 74 5.48 12.17 -2.86
CA THR A 74 5.58 12.04 -1.40
C THR A 74 5.39 13.38 -0.71
N THR A 75 5.92 14.46 -1.29
CA THR A 75 5.70 15.83 -0.81
C THR A 75 4.22 16.25 -0.92
N MET A 76 3.55 15.85 -2.00
CA MET A 76 2.11 16.06 -2.17
C MET A 76 1.30 15.34 -1.08
N ASP A 77 1.64 14.09 -0.78
CA ASP A 77 0.96 13.30 0.26
C ASP A 77 1.16 13.93 1.64
N PHE A 78 2.37 14.41 1.95
CA PHE A 78 2.68 15.17 3.16
C PHE A 78 1.82 16.45 3.28
N HIS A 79 1.76 17.25 2.21
CA HIS A 79 0.90 18.42 2.14
C HIS A 79 -0.57 18.07 2.40
N HIS A 80 -1.12 17.03 1.76
CA HIS A 80 -2.52 16.65 1.95
C HIS A 80 -2.83 16.23 3.38
N GLN A 81 -1.91 15.54 4.06
CA GLN A 81 -2.11 15.12 5.44
C GLN A 81 -2.08 16.32 6.41
N LEU A 82 -1.16 17.27 6.21
CA LEU A 82 -1.11 18.49 7.02
C LEU A 82 -2.30 19.39 6.76
N LYS A 83 -2.70 19.52 5.49
CA LYS A 83 -3.82 20.38 5.09
C LYS A 83 -5.11 20.05 5.83
N CYS A 84 -5.43 18.78 6.06
CA CYS A 84 -6.64 18.41 6.80
C CYS A 84 -6.66 19.01 8.21
N ALA A 85 -5.55 18.87 8.96
CA ALA A 85 -5.46 19.42 10.32
C ALA A 85 -5.41 20.95 10.33
N ILE A 86 -4.77 21.56 9.32
CA ILE A 86 -4.68 23.02 9.21
C ILE A 86 -6.06 23.65 8.93
N LEU A 87 -6.87 23.02 8.09
CA LEU A 87 -8.22 23.51 7.80
C LEU A 87 -9.10 23.46 9.06
N ASP A 88 -9.02 22.38 9.83
CA ASP A 88 -9.72 22.29 11.12
C ASP A 88 -9.22 23.39 12.09
N ALA A 89 -7.92 23.68 12.13
CA ALA A 89 -7.37 24.78 12.94
C ALA A 89 -7.83 26.17 12.48
N VAL A 90 -8.09 26.35 11.18
CA VAL A 90 -8.70 27.60 10.66
C VAL A 90 -10.15 27.70 11.10
N ASP A 91 -10.92 26.61 10.99
CA ASP A 91 -12.33 26.56 11.37
C ASP A 91 -12.51 26.77 12.88
N GLU A 92 -11.56 26.31 13.71
CA GLU A 92 -11.50 26.52 15.15
C GLU A 92 -10.97 27.93 15.53
N GLY A 93 -10.58 28.76 14.56
CA GLY A 93 -10.05 30.11 14.78
C GLY A 93 -8.64 30.16 15.39
N LEU A 94 -7.91 29.04 15.39
CA LEU A 94 -6.50 28.98 15.83
C LEU A 94 -5.55 29.60 14.80
N ILE A 95 -5.91 29.51 13.52
CA ILE A 95 -5.22 30.12 12.37
C ILE A 95 -6.18 31.09 11.70
N GLU A 96 -5.75 32.32 11.44
CA GLU A 96 -6.63 33.36 10.91
C GLU A 96 -7.06 33.12 9.46
N ARG A 97 -6.15 32.58 8.62
CA ARG A 97 -6.39 32.33 7.19
C ARG A 97 -5.71 31.06 6.75
N ASP A 98 -6.34 30.32 5.84
CA ASP A 98 -5.81 29.09 5.26
C ASP A 98 -4.44 29.31 4.59
N PRO A 99 -3.32 28.83 5.16
CA PRO A 99 -1.97 28.96 4.63
C PRO A 99 -1.70 27.97 3.48
N THR A 100 -2.57 26.96 3.29
CA THR A 100 -2.36 25.87 2.34
C THR A 100 -2.79 26.23 0.91
N ARG A 101 -3.42 27.39 0.70
CA ARG A 101 -3.90 27.83 -0.61
C ARG A 101 -2.75 28.13 -1.57
N LYS A 102 -2.85 27.58 -2.80
CA LYS A 102 -1.88 27.81 -3.90
C LYS A 102 -0.44 27.40 -3.52
N VAL A 103 -0.28 26.36 -2.71
CA VAL A 103 1.04 25.78 -2.39
C VAL A 103 1.67 25.19 -3.65
N ILE A 104 2.95 25.50 -3.85
CA ILE A 104 3.75 24.94 -4.94
C ILE A 104 4.47 23.71 -4.43
N ILE A 105 4.11 22.55 -4.98
CA ILE A 105 4.73 21.27 -4.61
C ILE A 105 5.97 21.04 -5.46
N LYS A 106 7.12 21.05 -4.79
CA LYS A 106 8.42 20.66 -5.32
C LYS A 106 8.77 19.24 -4.86
N GLY A 107 9.91 18.73 -5.27
CA GLY A 107 10.44 17.43 -4.84
C GLY A 107 11.57 16.98 -5.73
N ARG A 108 12.27 15.96 -5.29
CA ARG A 108 13.31 15.31 -6.11
C ARG A 108 12.67 14.74 -7.38
N PRO A 109 13.41 14.68 -8.48
CA PRO A 109 12.94 14.02 -9.68
C PRO A 109 12.58 12.57 -9.35
N PRO A 110 11.49 12.04 -9.94
CA PRO A 110 11.12 10.64 -9.72
C PRO A 110 12.23 9.74 -10.23
N LYS A 111 12.44 8.61 -9.55
CA LYS A 111 13.25 7.52 -10.08
C LYS A 111 12.73 7.12 -11.46
N ALA A 112 13.62 6.59 -12.32
CA ALA A 112 13.25 6.16 -13.66
C ALA A 112 11.95 5.35 -13.64
N LYS A 113 10.98 5.73 -14.48
CA LYS A 113 9.69 5.04 -14.56
C LYS A 113 9.93 3.59 -14.96
N LYS A 114 9.71 2.66 -14.05
CA LYS A 114 9.65 1.25 -14.40
C LYS A 114 8.41 1.00 -15.25
N VAL A 115 8.54 0.14 -16.25
CA VAL A 115 7.40 -0.38 -17.00
C VAL A 115 6.46 -1.07 -15.99
N LYS A 116 5.15 -0.82 -16.11
CA LYS A 116 4.17 -1.33 -15.15
C LYS A 116 3.28 -2.44 -15.71
N TYR A 117 3.39 -2.72 -16.99
CA TYR A 117 2.56 -3.72 -17.68
C TYR A 117 3.37 -4.38 -18.79
N LEU A 118 2.95 -5.57 -19.15
CA LEU A 118 3.40 -6.32 -20.32
C LEU A 118 2.25 -6.41 -21.32
N ASN A 119 2.56 -6.44 -22.62
CA ASN A 119 1.58 -6.82 -23.62
C ASN A 119 1.29 -8.33 -23.55
N GLN A 120 0.29 -8.80 -24.29
CA GLN A 120 -0.12 -10.22 -24.25
C GLN A 120 1.00 -11.18 -24.66
N PHE A 121 1.77 -10.83 -25.68
CA PHE A 121 2.88 -11.66 -26.15
C PHE A 121 4.01 -11.74 -25.08
N GLU A 122 4.40 -10.61 -24.54
CA GLU A 122 5.39 -10.54 -23.45
C GLU A 122 4.95 -11.32 -22.21
N LEU A 123 3.66 -11.19 -21.82
CA LEU A 123 3.09 -11.94 -20.71
C LEU A 123 3.13 -13.44 -20.98
N HIS A 124 2.74 -13.88 -22.16
CA HIS A 124 2.79 -15.30 -22.52
C HIS A 124 4.22 -15.83 -22.49
N THR A 125 5.18 -15.07 -23.05
CA THR A 125 6.61 -15.41 -23.03
C THR A 125 7.14 -15.55 -21.61
N LEU A 126 6.78 -14.60 -20.72
CA LEU A 126 7.11 -14.66 -19.31
C LEU A 126 6.56 -15.92 -18.64
N LEU A 127 5.27 -16.21 -18.81
CA LEU A 127 4.62 -17.36 -18.18
C LEU A 127 5.23 -18.70 -18.61
N ASN A 128 5.74 -18.81 -19.84
CA ASN A 128 6.44 -20.00 -20.32
C ASN A 128 7.81 -20.22 -19.64
N THR A 129 8.36 -19.25 -18.93
CA THR A 129 9.61 -19.41 -18.18
C THR A 129 9.42 -19.94 -16.75
N LEU A 130 8.17 -19.97 -16.27
CA LEU A 130 7.85 -20.38 -14.89
C LEU A 130 8.11 -21.88 -14.71
N ASN A 131 8.65 -22.24 -13.55
CA ASN A 131 8.86 -23.62 -13.15
C ASN A 131 7.69 -24.10 -12.29
N LEU A 132 6.70 -24.70 -12.93
CA LEU A 132 5.47 -25.19 -12.28
C LEU A 132 5.65 -26.64 -11.79
N GLU A 133 6.52 -26.84 -10.81
CA GLU A 133 6.73 -28.12 -10.15
C GLU A 133 5.49 -28.60 -9.39
N PRO A 134 5.40 -29.90 -9.05
CA PRO A 134 4.29 -30.46 -8.25
C PRO A 134 4.15 -29.81 -6.87
N GLU A 135 5.25 -29.27 -6.33
CA GLU A 135 5.26 -28.56 -5.06
C GLU A 135 4.98 -27.05 -5.24
N ILE A 136 4.30 -26.50 -4.24
CA ILE A 136 3.97 -25.06 -4.24
C ILE A 136 5.24 -24.23 -4.11
N ASN A 137 5.43 -23.35 -5.08
CA ASN A 137 6.51 -22.37 -5.13
C ASN A 137 5.99 -20.98 -5.55
N TRP A 138 6.87 -19.99 -5.63
CA TRP A 138 6.49 -18.63 -6.02
C TRP A 138 6.13 -18.49 -7.50
N ASP A 139 6.49 -19.43 -8.34
CA ASP A 139 6.11 -19.42 -9.76
C ASP A 139 4.62 -19.73 -9.93
N TRP A 140 4.05 -20.59 -9.09
CA TRP A 140 2.59 -20.77 -8.97
C TRP A 140 1.87 -19.50 -8.52
N PHE A 141 2.48 -18.76 -7.59
CA PHE A 141 1.94 -17.48 -7.14
C PHE A 141 1.94 -16.45 -8.28
N ILE A 142 3.06 -16.33 -9.02
CA ILE A 142 3.20 -15.43 -10.16
C ILE A 142 2.17 -15.77 -11.24
N LEU A 143 2.04 -17.07 -11.58
CA LEU A 143 1.02 -17.54 -12.54
C LEU A 143 -0.38 -17.11 -12.11
N LEU A 144 -0.74 -17.37 -10.85
CA LEU A 144 -2.07 -17.03 -10.33
C LEU A 144 -2.36 -15.53 -10.43
N VAL A 145 -1.43 -14.69 -9.96
CA VAL A 145 -1.59 -13.23 -10.02
C VAL A 145 -1.71 -12.75 -11.48
N ALA A 146 -0.89 -13.28 -12.39
CA ALA A 146 -0.93 -12.94 -13.81
C ALA A 146 -2.26 -13.31 -14.46
N LYS A 147 -2.83 -14.46 -14.10
CA LYS A 147 -4.10 -14.96 -14.66
C LYS A 147 -5.36 -14.31 -14.06
N THR A 148 -5.27 -13.81 -12.82
CA THR A 148 -6.44 -13.33 -12.06
C THR A 148 -6.46 -11.82 -11.82
N GLY A 149 -5.34 -11.14 -11.97
CA GLY A 149 -5.21 -9.71 -11.64
C GLY A 149 -5.41 -9.39 -10.16
N MET A 150 -5.20 -10.36 -9.27
CA MET A 150 -5.35 -10.17 -7.84
C MET A 150 -4.24 -9.30 -7.27
N ARG A 151 -4.56 -8.57 -6.17
CA ARG A 151 -3.53 -7.87 -5.41
C ARG A 151 -2.65 -8.87 -4.66
N PHE A 152 -1.39 -8.53 -4.45
CA PHE A 152 -0.42 -9.38 -3.74
C PHE A 152 -0.96 -9.94 -2.41
N SER A 153 -1.54 -9.09 -1.56
CA SER A 153 -2.09 -9.51 -0.27
C SER A 153 -3.37 -10.36 -0.38
N GLU A 154 -4.15 -10.21 -1.44
CA GLU A 154 -5.32 -11.04 -1.73
C GLU A 154 -4.87 -12.44 -2.15
N ALA A 155 -3.90 -12.54 -3.06
CA ALA A 155 -3.37 -13.83 -3.51
C ALA A 155 -2.66 -14.60 -2.37
N LEU A 156 -1.95 -13.92 -1.47
CA LEU A 156 -1.38 -14.54 -0.26
C LEU A 156 -2.42 -15.11 0.69
N ALA A 157 -3.63 -14.53 0.74
CA ALA A 157 -4.70 -14.98 1.64
C ALA A 157 -5.53 -16.14 1.09
N LEU A 158 -5.27 -16.58 -0.15
CA LEU A 158 -6.05 -17.67 -0.73
C LEU A 158 -5.83 -18.99 -0.02
N THR A 159 -6.94 -19.67 0.20
CA THR A 159 -7.01 -21.02 0.74
C THR A 159 -7.66 -21.96 -0.29
N PRO A 160 -7.52 -23.28 -0.22
CA PRO A 160 -8.21 -24.21 -1.10
C PRO A 160 -9.73 -24.01 -1.18
N LYS A 161 -10.35 -23.59 -0.07
CA LYS A 161 -11.80 -23.33 0.00
C LYS A 161 -12.27 -22.13 -0.83
N ASP A 162 -11.36 -21.24 -1.22
CA ASP A 162 -11.72 -20.09 -2.06
C ASP A 162 -11.94 -20.46 -3.53
N PHE A 163 -11.56 -21.68 -3.94
CA PHE A 163 -11.73 -22.20 -5.30
C PHE A 163 -13.02 -23.00 -5.46
N ASP A 164 -13.87 -22.57 -6.38
CA ASP A 164 -15.03 -23.33 -6.84
C ASP A 164 -14.71 -23.88 -8.24
N PHE A 165 -14.03 -25.02 -8.28
CA PHE A 165 -13.58 -25.66 -9.52
C PHE A 165 -14.74 -26.03 -10.45
N PRO A 166 -15.88 -26.60 -9.97
CA PRO A 166 -17.04 -26.88 -10.82
C PRO A 166 -17.58 -25.65 -11.54
N ARG A 167 -17.61 -24.49 -10.86
CA ARG A 167 -18.05 -23.22 -11.45
C ARG A 167 -16.93 -22.40 -12.06
N GLN A 168 -15.70 -22.91 -12.01
CA GLN A 168 -14.50 -22.24 -12.52
C GLN A 168 -14.32 -20.82 -11.93
N THR A 169 -14.68 -20.63 -10.65
CA THR A 169 -14.59 -19.33 -9.98
C THR A 169 -13.65 -19.35 -8.77
N LEU A 170 -13.02 -18.21 -8.54
CA LEU A 170 -12.15 -17.94 -7.41
C LEU A 170 -12.73 -16.80 -6.60
N SER A 171 -12.96 -17.01 -5.30
CA SER A 171 -13.52 -16.01 -4.39
C SER A 171 -12.43 -15.17 -3.75
N VAL A 172 -12.54 -13.85 -3.83
CA VAL A 172 -11.64 -12.90 -3.18
C VAL A 172 -12.43 -12.18 -2.10
N SER A 173 -12.23 -12.53 -0.83
CA SER A 173 -12.96 -11.95 0.31
C SER A 173 -12.08 -11.48 1.46
N LYS A 174 -10.78 -11.80 1.41
CA LYS A 174 -9.82 -11.56 2.50
C LYS A 174 -8.44 -11.19 1.96
N THR A 175 -7.58 -10.68 2.83
CA THR A 175 -6.19 -10.34 2.53
C THR A 175 -5.27 -10.89 3.61
N TRP A 176 -4.00 -11.11 3.29
CA TRP A 176 -2.99 -11.53 4.27
C TRP A 176 -2.20 -10.34 4.81
N ASN A 177 -2.02 -10.29 6.13
CA ASN A 177 -1.26 -9.23 6.82
C ASN A 177 0.26 -9.49 6.74
N TYR A 178 0.82 -9.48 5.55
CA TYR A 178 2.25 -9.80 5.35
C TYR A 178 3.22 -8.71 5.88
N LYS A 179 2.72 -7.49 6.16
CA LYS A 179 3.52 -6.38 6.73
C LYS A 179 3.55 -6.37 8.25
N GLY A 180 2.66 -7.09 8.90
CA GLY A 180 2.56 -7.22 10.35
C GLY A 180 2.87 -8.64 10.79
N ASP A 181 2.10 -9.12 11.75
CA ASP A 181 2.30 -10.41 12.41
C ASP A 181 1.64 -11.59 11.66
N GLY A 182 1.26 -11.40 10.41
CA GLY A 182 0.52 -12.39 9.64
C GLY A 182 -0.98 -12.38 9.92
N GLY A 183 -1.68 -13.42 9.47
CA GLY A 183 -3.11 -13.60 9.67
C GLY A 183 -4.00 -12.98 8.60
N PHE A 184 -5.25 -13.42 8.59
CA PHE A 184 -6.27 -12.93 7.66
C PHE A 184 -6.81 -11.57 8.11
N LEU A 185 -6.99 -10.67 7.17
CA LEU A 185 -7.65 -9.38 7.34
C LEU A 185 -8.77 -9.22 6.30
N PRO A 186 -9.80 -8.42 6.59
CA PRO A 186 -10.80 -8.07 5.59
C PRO A 186 -10.16 -7.32 4.42
N THR A 187 -10.78 -7.38 3.25
CA THR A 187 -10.40 -6.57 2.08
C THR A 187 -10.44 -5.07 2.39
N LYS A 188 -9.75 -4.26 1.58
CA LYS A 188 -9.62 -2.80 1.81
C LYS A 188 -11.00 -2.11 1.95
N ASN A 189 -11.96 -2.53 1.15
CA ASN A 189 -13.34 -2.05 1.11
C ASN A 189 -14.26 -3.16 0.59
N GLN A 190 -15.56 -3.00 0.79
CA GLN A 190 -16.58 -3.96 0.36
C GLN A 190 -16.52 -4.26 -1.14
N SER A 191 -16.25 -3.25 -1.96
CA SER A 191 -16.12 -3.41 -3.42
C SER A 191 -14.93 -4.26 -3.87
N SER A 192 -14.00 -4.57 -2.97
CA SER A 192 -12.89 -5.49 -3.26
C SER A 192 -13.28 -6.96 -3.13
N VAL A 193 -14.42 -7.26 -2.49
CA VAL A 193 -14.98 -8.63 -2.43
C VAL A 193 -15.57 -8.95 -3.81
N ARG A 194 -15.05 -9.99 -4.44
CA ARG A 194 -15.44 -10.37 -5.81
C ARG A 194 -15.19 -11.83 -6.08
N LYS A 195 -15.85 -12.36 -7.12
CA LYS A 195 -15.50 -13.63 -7.74
C LYS A 195 -14.81 -13.37 -9.07
N ILE A 196 -13.79 -14.15 -9.36
CA ILE A 196 -13.00 -14.09 -10.60
C ILE A 196 -13.26 -15.36 -11.37
N GLN A 197 -13.62 -15.22 -12.65
CA GLN A 197 -13.73 -16.37 -13.57
C GLN A 197 -12.33 -16.85 -13.95
N MET A 198 -12.06 -18.13 -13.80
CA MET A 198 -10.80 -18.76 -14.18
C MET A 198 -10.92 -19.45 -15.53
N ASP A 199 -9.86 -19.43 -16.33
CA ASP A 199 -9.78 -20.26 -17.51
C ASP A 199 -9.63 -21.76 -17.13
N TRP A 200 -10.06 -22.65 -18.02
CA TRP A 200 -10.07 -24.08 -17.75
C TRP A 200 -8.68 -24.68 -17.47
N MET A 201 -7.61 -24.13 -18.08
CA MET A 201 -6.24 -24.58 -17.84
C MET A 201 -5.81 -24.25 -16.39
N THR A 202 -6.08 -23.02 -15.94
CA THR A 202 -5.84 -22.59 -14.55
C THR A 202 -6.63 -23.47 -13.57
N VAL A 203 -7.88 -23.80 -13.89
CA VAL A 203 -8.72 -24.70 -13.07
C VAL A 203 -8.05 -26.07 -12.91
N ILE A 204 -7.62 -26.70 -14.03
CA ILE A 204 -6.98 -28.03 -13.97
C ILE A 204 -5.68 -27.98 -13.16
N GLN A 205 -4.83 -26.99 -13.42
CA GLN A 205 -3.55 -26.85 -12.75
C GLN A 205 -3.74 -26.67 -11.24
N PHE A 206 -4.58 -25.72 -10.82
CA PHE A 206 -4.79 -25.44 -9.40
C PHE A 206 -5.60 -26.53 -8.69
N SER A 207 -6.54 -27.20 -9.34
CA SER A 207 -7.26 -28.32 -8.72
C SER A 207 -6.34 -29.47 -8.31
N ARG A 208 -5.29 -29.73 -9.08
CA ARG A 208 -4.27 -30.71 -8.75
C ARG A 208 -3.35 -30.22 -7.62
N LEU A 209 -2.91 -28.97 -7.72
CA LEU A 209 -1.98 -28.35 -6.78
C LEU A 209 -2.54 -28.29 -5.36
N VAL A 210 -3.81 -27.88 -5.19
CA VAL A 210 -4.42 -27.63 -3.87
C VAL A 210 -5.10 -28.87 -3.28
N LYS A 211 -5.24 -29.97 -4.05
CA LYS A 211 -6.01 -31.15 -3.63
C LYS A 211 -5.61 -31.75 -2.27
N LYS A 212 -4.32 -31.68 -1.94
CA LYS A 212 -3.75 -32.29 -0.72
C LYS A 212 -3.54 -31.25 0.41
N LEU A 213 -3.92 -30.00 0.21
CA LEU A 213 -3.69 -28.93 1.18
C LEU A 213 -4.83 -28.83 2.18
N PRO A 214 -4.54 -28.39 3.41
CA PRO A 214 -5.56 -28.03 4.39
C PRO A 214 -6.48 -26.94 3.84
N GLY A 215 -7.80 -27.15 3.94
CA GLY A 215 -8.79 -26.27 3.31
C GLY A 215 -8.79 -24.83 3.79
N ASP A 216 -8.39 -24.58 5.02
CA ASP A 216 -8.46 -23.27 5.71
C ASP A 216 -7.11 -22.55 5.81
N GLU A 217 -6.02 -23.20 5.40
CA GLU A 217 -4.70 -22.58 5.46
C GLU A 217 -4.34 -21.87 4.16
N PRO A 218 -3.58 -20.76 4.23
CA PRO A 218 -3.15 -20.07 3.03
C PRO A 218 -2.20 -20.92 2.19
N ILE A 219 -2.41 -20.96 0.89
CA ILE A 219 -1.68 -21.83 -0.05
C ILE A 219 -0.19 -21.44 -0.12
N PHE A 220 0.12 -20.14 -0.15
CA PHE A 220 1.46 -19.64 -0.41
C PHE A 220 2.22 -19.18 0.84
N VAL A 221 1.62 -19.30 2.02
CA VAL A 221 2.20 -18.84 3.28
C VAL A 221 2.49 -20.04 4.17
N LYS A 222 3.75 -20.29 4.45
CA LYS A 222 4.13 -21.30 5.47
C LYS A 222 4.00 -20.70 6.86
N CYS A 223 3.48 -21.48 7.81
CA CYS A 223 3.32 -21.08 9.21
C CYS A 223 4.63 -20.48 9.76
N GLY A 224 4.55 -19.32 10.43
CA GLY A 224 5.71 -18.64 11.03
C GLY A 224 6.65 -17.93 10.08
N SER A 225 6.47 -17.99 8.76
CA SER A 225 7.34 -17.33 7.80
C SER A 225 6.91 -15.88 7.53
N LYS A 226 7.90 -14.94 7.58
CA LYS A 226 7.71 -13.58 7.07
C LYS A 226 7.85 -13.57 5.54
N ILE A 227 6.88 -12.98 4.87
CA ILE A 227 6.87 -12.84 3.43
C ILE A 227 7.21 -11.40 3.07
N TYR A 228 8.18 -11.24 2.20
CA TYR A 228 8.54 -9.94 1.65
C TYR A 228 8.16 -9.85 0.17
N ASN A 229 7.50 -8.77 -0.20
CA ASN A 229 7.17 -8.52 -1.60
C ASN A 229 8.41 -8.44 -2.50
N SER A 230 9.55 -7.98 -1.96
CA SER A 230 10.85 -7.98 -2.64
C SER A 230 11.25 -9.37 -3.12
N THR A 231 11.10 -10.41 -2.28
CA THR A 231 11.46 -11.78 -2.64
C THR A 231 10.73 -12.26 -3.90
N VAL A 232 9.42 -12.00 -3.99
CA VAL A 232 8.63 -12.39 -5.17
C VAL A 232 8.98 -11.53 -6.37
N ASN A 233 9.26 -10.25 -6.17
CA ASN A 233 9.72 -9.36 -7.25
C ASN A 233 11.10 -9.74 -7.79
N ASP A 234 12.03 -10.19 -6.92
CA ASP A 234 13.35 -10.65 -7.35
C ASP A 234 13.25 -11.95 -8.20
N ILE A 235 12.30 -12.82 -7.87
CA ILE A 235 12.00 -14.01 -8.69
C ILE A 235 11.39 -13.59 -10.03
N LEU A 236 10.39 -12.72 -10.00
CA LEU A 236 9.74 -12.19 -11.20
C LEU A 236 10.74 -11.47 -12.11
N GLU A 237 11.66 -10.68 -11.56
CA GLU A 237 12.72 -10.02 -12.33
C GLU A 237 13.63 -11.03 -13.05
N ARG A 238 13.98 -12.15 -12.40
CA ARG A 238 14.76 -13.23 -13.05
C ARG A 238 14.00 -13.83 -14.23
N HIS A 239 12.69 -14.08 -14.08
CA HIS A 239 11.85 -14.57 -15.16
C HIS A 239 11.70 -13.55 -16.29
N CYS A 240 11.52 -12.25 -15.98
CA CYS A 240 11.49 -11.20 -16.99
C CYS A 240 12.78 -11.17 -17.81
N LYS A 241 13.94 -11.24 -17.15
CA LYS A 241 15.25 -11.30 -17.82
C LYS A 241 15.39 -12.55 -18.69
N LYS A 242 15.00 -13.73 -18.18
CA LYS A 242 15.02 -15.00 -18.94
C LYS A 242 14.10 -14.96 -20.16
N ALA A 243 12.95 -14.31 -20.04
CA ALA A 243 11.98 -14.12 -21.12
C ALA A 243 12.36 -13.00 -22.10
N ASN A 244 13.39 -12.21 -21.79
CA ASN A 244 13.77 -10.99 -22.52
C ASN A 244 12.61 -9.99 -22.66
N VAL A 245 11.85 -9.79 -21.58
CA VAL A 245 10.74 -8.83 -21.50
C VAL A 245 11.03 -7.74 -20.48
N PRO A 246 10.32 -6.58 -20.53
CA PRO A 246 10.50 -5.53 -19.54
C PRO A 246 10.29 -6.01 -18.11
N VAL A 247 11.14 -5.54 -17.18
CA VAL A 247 11.02 -5.89 -15.77
C VAL A 247 9.83 -5.14 -15.15
N ILE A 248 8.86 -5.92 -14.68
CA ILE A 248 7.67 -5.44 -13.98
C ILE A 248 7.70 -5.84 -12.50
N SER A 249 6.73 -5.39 -11.73
CA SER A 249 6.50 -5.83 -10.36
C SER A 249 5.14 -6.52 -10.23
N VAL A 250 4.97 -7.31 -9.18
CA VAL A 250 3.72 -8.02 -8.84
C VAL A 250 2.55 -7.06 -8.52
N HIS A 251 2.80 -5.74 -8.50
CA HIS A 251 1.81 -4.68 -8.24
C HIS A 251 1.58 -3.81 -9.46
#